data_13abfac1a4400d7e24ea781fad10411a
#
_entry.id   13abfac1a4400d7e24ea781fad10411a
#
_cell.length_a   1.000
_cell.length_b   1.000
_cell.length_c   1.000
_cell.angle_alpha   90.00
_cell.angle_beta   90.00
_cell.angle_gamma   90.00
#
_symmetry.space_group_name_H-M   'P 1'
#
loop_
_entity.id
_entity.type
_entity.pdbx_description
1 polymer ?
#
loop_
_entity_poly.entity_id
_entity_poly.type
_entity_poly.pdbx_seq_one_letter_code
_entity_poly.pdbx_strand_id
1 'polypeptide(L)'
;DTPRQHVNISQSRIREIAAMLPDKPEGIGVSYKDRTFWNKVKESSKAEKLLTEEAPALLKKGMPPFVDSLYLHLNKTNVRLPGENMINARYHYLFRLTLAECMENKRRYIPAIEKALVALCNQNSWSIPAHDRNLNNYHGTDYYVDLVVATAGNGIAQCVAMLDDRLSPEVKARVQCAFREKVFRPVYRCLEETKPFWWFTVTNNWNSVCLAGVTGAALTLLADKEERAYFVAAAEKYNVYGMKGYADDGYCSEGVGYYNYGFRAYILLREEVCRATQGKIDFFREPKFVHIAQYGRKIQMNEGVCPAYSDCRIGLSPDKFILDYCDRALGITSAEEKYILPSGNNFSLYLIELFPHQVWKMEMTDGIRQALQEGSDSLRAYYEKAGILVARPAKGSSCTLAVSAKGGNNAENHNHNDIGSYAVALGKCTMVGDQGGPFSYPGDYFSAEAPEKYKIKGSFGHPVPVVDGKTQSSGAKASAIVLKKEFTDVKDLLSIDYTSAYSTPSLDKLVRTFVYDRQEKGSFTVGDEFTANAPIRFETAITTQANWKIIDDTHLLLTTGTEQMTVTIEASGKVAFTSETIEVNSPAYKRIGISLKEQSKDGYIRLTMRTKQL
;
A
#
# COMPACT_ATOMS: atom_id res chain seq x y z
N ASP A 1 -34.78 29.64 4.15
CA ASP A 1 -33.72 28.86 3.49
C ASP A 1 -34.37 27.64 2.87
N THR A 2 -34.44 27.63 1.52
CA THR A 2 -34.90 26.46 0.76
C THR A 2 -33.96 25.30 1.03
N PRO A 3 -34.45 24.09 1.37
CA PRO A 3 -33.58 22.94 1.58
C PRO A 3 -32.78 22.71 0.29
N ARG A 4 -31.44 22.71 0.37
CA ARG A 4 -30.59 22.37 -0.75
C ARG A 4 -30.91 20.95 -1.20
N GLN A 5 -31.31 20.78 -2.46
CA GLN A 5 -31.41 19.45 -3.06
C GLN A 5 -29.99 18.95 -3.34
N HIS A 6 -29.53 17.99 -2.54
CA HIS A 6 -28.25 17.31 -2.78
C HIS A 6 -28.45 16.27 -3.89
N VAL A 7 -27.92 16.53 -5.07
CA VAL A 7 -28.15 15.70 -6.26
C VAL A 7 -27.58 14.29 -6.12
N ASN A 8 -26.39 14.15 -5.51
CA ASN A 8 -25.69 12.87 -5.38
C ASN A 8 -25.83 12.21 -4.02
N ILE A 9 -26.35 12.92 -3.03
CA ILE A 9 -26.46 12.41 -1.65
C ILE A 9 -27.93 12.47 -1.21
N SER A 10 -28.46 11.34 -0.73
CA SER A 10 -29.86 11.23 -0.28
C SER A 10 -30.14 12.11 0.95
N GLN A 11 -31.09 13.02 0.84
CA GLN A 11 -31.50 13.89 1.95
C GLN A 11 -32.07 13.09 3.12
N SER A 12 -32.82 12.02 2.85
CA SER A 12 -33.36 11.15 3.89
C SER A 12 -32.22 10.44 4.66
N ARG A 13 -31.20 9.99 3.94
CA ARG A 13 -30.04 9.35 4.58
C ARG A 13 -29.22 10.33 5.43
N ILE A 14 -29.07 11.57 4.98
CA ILE A 14 -28.44 12.64 5.76
C ILE A 14 -29.16 12.83 7.10
N ARG A 15 -30.49 12.89 7.10
CA ARG A 15 -31.28 13.03 8.35
C ARG A 15 -31.13 11.84 9.27
N GLU A 16 -31.15 10.62 8.74
CA GLU A 16 -30.92 9.40 9.52
C GLU A 16 -29.56 9.43 10.19
N ILE A 17 -28.51 9.77 9.45
CA ILE A 17 -27.13 9.85 9.98
C ILE A 17 -27.01 10.99 10.98
N ALA A 18 -27.60 12.16 10.73
CA ALA A 18 -27.57 13.28 11.67
C ALA A 18 -28.11 12.88 13.06
N ALA A 19 -29.15 12.05 13.09
CA ALA A 19 -29.70 11.52 14.35
C ALA A 19 -28.72 10.59 15.12
N MET A 20 -27.71 10.05 14.45
CA MET A 20 -26.68 9.18 15.05
C MET A 20 -25.49 9.98 15.61
N LEU A 21 -25.32 11.24 15.19
CA LEU A 21 -24.14 12.05 15.50
C LEU A 21 -24.28 12.77 16.86
N PRO A 22 -23.16 13.05 17.54
CA PRO A 22 -23.17 13.87 18.76
C PRO A 22 -23.54 15.32 18.43
N ASP A 23 -24.00 16.06 19.45
CA ASP A 23 -24.38 17.47 19.29
C ASP A 23 -23.20 18.35 18.90
N LYS A 24 -22.03 18.06 19.43
CA LYS A 24 -20.79 18.80 19.16
C LYS A 24 -19.88 18.01 18.22
N PRO A 25 -19.14 18.68 17.35
CA PRO A 25 -18.14 18.01 16.53
C PRO A 25 -17.01 17.45 17.40
N GLU A 26 -16.52 16.27 17.04
CA GLU A 26 -15.44 15.57 17.73
C GLU A 26 -14.44 15.03 16.72
N GLY A 27 -13.13 15.20 17.01
CA GLY A 27 -12.05 14.59 16.26
C GLY A 27 -11.63 13.24 16.82
N ILE A 28 -10.76 12.55 16.09
CA ILE A 28 -10.13 11.30 16.55
C ILE A 28 -8.98 11.57 17.52
N GLY A 29 -8.41 12.78 17.51
CA GLY A 29 -7.29 13.16 18.36
C GLY A 29 -7.73 13.28 19.83
N VAL A 30 -6.86 12.84 20.73
CA VAL A 30 -7.09 12.98 22.18
C VAL A 30 -6.80 14.40 22.60
N SER A 31 -7.72 15.03 23.32
CA SER A 31 -7.55 16.37 23.86
C SER A 31 -6.28 16.48 24.73
N TYR A 32 -5.60 17.61 24.67
CA TYR A 32 -4.47 17.93 25.56
C TYR A 32 -4.85 17.82 27.05
N LYS A 33 -6.14 17.95 27.37
CA LYS A 33 -6.66 17.85 28.74
C LYS A 33 -6.55 16.46 29.34
N ASP A 34 -6.47 15.42 28.51
CA ASP A 34 -6.25 14.05 28.97
C ASP A 34 -4.78 13.86 29.38
N ARG A 35 -4.49 14.23 30.62
CA ARG A 35 -3.12 14.18 31.14
C ARG A 35 -2.61 12.77 31.34
N THR A 36 -3.48 11.83 31.64
CA THR A 36 -3.12 10.42 31.80
C THR A 36 -2.58 9.86 30.49
N PHE A 37 -3.29 10.10 29.40
CA PHE A 37 -2.86 9.68 28.07
C PHE A 37 -1.55 10.36 27.64
N TRP A 38 -1.51 11.70 27.67
CA TRP A 38 -0.35 12.44 27.16
C TRP A 38 0.91 12.24 28.02
N ASN A 39 0.77 11.98 29.32
CA ASN A 39 1.90 11.61 30.17
C ASN A 39 2.48 10.25 29.78
N LYS A 40 1.65 9.28 29.43
CA LYS A 40 2.14 7.98 28.89
C LYS A 40 2.91 8.17 27.56
N VAL A 41 2.38 8.97 26.65
CA VAL A 41 3.09 9.29 25.40
C VAL A 41 4.43 9.97 25.68
N LYS A 42 4.44 10.94 26.59
CA LYS A 42 5.64 11.69 27.00
C LYS A 42 6.73 10.80 27.58
N GLU A 43 6.38 9.75 28.31
CA GLU A 43 7.31 8.78 28.88
C GLU A 43 7.92 7.83 27.84
N SER A 44 7.40 7.81 26.61
CA SER A 44 7.96 7.00 25.52
C SER A 44 9.31 7.54 25.04
N SER A 45 10.21 6.66 24.62
CA SER A 45 11.57 7.04 24.18
C SER A 45 11.60 7.98 22.97
N LYS A 46 10.57 7.94 22.11
CA LYS A 46 10.49 8.82 20.94
C LYS A 46 10.04 10.24 21.29
N ALA A 47 9.29 10.39 22.37
CA ALA A 47 8.86 11.70 22.84
C ALA A 47 10.03 12.53 23.40
N GLU A 48 11.01 11.90 24.00
CA GLU A 48 12.21 12.58 24.54
C GLU A 48 12.89 13.40 23.46
N LYS A 49 13.21 12.82 22.33
CA LYS A 49 13.85 13.52 21.21
C LYS A 49 13.01 14.69 20.69
N LEU A 50 11.70 14.48 20.54
CA LEU A 50 10.80 15.56 20.13
C LEU A 50 10.83 16.73 21.11
N LEU A 51 10.73 16.47 22.41
CA LEU A 51 10.60 17.51 23.45
C LEU A 51 11.91 18.20 23.77
N THR A 52 13.05 17.51 23.71
CA THR A 52 14.35 18.07 24.09
C THR A 52 15.12 18.67 22.91
N GLU A 53 14.92 18.16 21.70
CA GLU A 53 15.70 18.55 20.51
C GLU A 53 14.84 19.16 19.42
N GLU A 54 13.87 18.42 18.88
CA GLU A 54 13.18 18.80 17.64
C GLU A 54 12.25 20.01 17.82
N ALA A 55 11.33 19.97 18.79
CA ALA A 55 10.38 21.06 18.99
C ALA A 55 11.04 22.35 19.43
N PRO A 56 12.04 22.36 20.34
CA PRO A 56 12.80 23.57 20.63
C PRO A 56 13.54 24.14 19.43
N ALA A 57 14.12 23.29 18.59
CA ALA A 57 14.80 23.71 17.37
C ALA A 57 13.83 24.31 16.35
N LEU A 58 12.67 23.69 16.15
CA LEU A 58 11.61 24.25 15.31
C LEU A 58 11.12 25.59 15.81
N LEU A 59 10.87 25.70 17.13
CA LEU A 59 10.44 26.96 17.75
C LEU A 59 11.46 28.09 17.52
N LYS A 60 12.75 27.79 17.70
CA LYS A 60 13.82 28.76 17.51
C LYS A 60 13.97 29.19 16.05
N LYS A 61 13.87 28.25 15.12
CA LYS A 61 14.02 28.51 13.68
C LYS A 61 12.80 29.23 13.10
N GLY A 62 11.62 28.99 13.64
CA GLY A 62 10.37 29.50 13.12
C GLY A 62 9.82 28.64 11.97
N MET A 63 8.58 28.94 11.57
CA MET A 63 7.93 28.26 10.46
C MET A 63 8.67 28.51 9.15
N PRO A 64 8.96 27.45 8.35
CA PRO A 64 9.54 27.66 7.03
C PRO A 64 8.62 28.54 6.16
N PRO A 65 9.18 29.50 5.40
CA PRO A 65 8.35 30.37 4.56
C PRO A 65 7.73 29.62 3.39
N PHE A 66 6.58 30.10 2.91
CA PHE A 66 6.07 29.70 1.61
C PHE A 66 6.88 30.42 0.53
N VAL A 67 7.53 29.67 -0.35
CA VAL A 67 8.41 30.21 -1.39
C VAL A 67 7.80 29.92 -2.76
N ASP A 68 7.26 30.95 -3.41
CA ASP A 68 6.56 30.85 -4.68
C ASP A 68 7.42 30.19 -5.78
N SER A 69 8.70 30.54 -5.85
CA SER A 69 9.61 29.95 -6.84
C SER A 69 9.78 28.42 -6.68
N LEU A 70 9.71 27.91 -5.44
CA LEU A 70 9.75 26.47 -5.17
C LEU A 70 8.44 25.78 -5.55
N TYR A 71 7.29 26.42 -5.28
CA TYR A 71 5.99 25.89 -5.71
C TYR A 71 5.90 25.79 -7.23
N LEU A 72 6.34 26.85 -7.94
CA LEU A 72 6.30 26.94 -9.41
C LEU A 72 7.44 26.15 -10.09
N HIS A 73 8.39 25.62 -9.33
CA HIS A 73 9.56 24.92 -9.87
C HIS A 73 9.19 23.74 -10.76
N LEU A 74 8.19 22.96 -10.35
CA LEU A 74 7.72 21.82 -11.12
C LEU A 74 7.25 22.20 -12.53
N ASN A 75 6.49 23.28 -12.66
CA ASN A 75 5.98 23.74 -13.96
C ASN A 75 7.10 24.23 -14.90
N LYS A 76 8.22 24.67 -14.34
CA LYS A 76 9.39 25.15 -15.09
C LYS A 76 10.38 24.04 -15.45
N THR A 77 10.59 23.08 -14.54
CA THR A 77 11.70 22.12 -14.64
C THR A 77 11.26 20.65 -14.68
N ASN A 78 9.98 20.38 -14.46
CA ASN A 78 9.42 19.05 -14.26
C ASN A 78 10.02 18.26 -13.07
N VAL A 79 10.63 18.95 -12.10
CA VAL A 79 11.19 18.35 -10.88
C VAL A 79 10.26 18.60 -9.70
N ARG A 80 9.80 17.55 -9.04
CA ARG A 80 8.75 17.58 -8.01
C ARG A 80 9.25 18.03 -6.63
N LEU A 81 10.35 17.45 -6.18
CA LEU A 81 10.77 17.48 -4.77
C LEU A 81 10.90 18.85 -4.14
N PRO A 82 11.47 19.91 -4.77
CA PRO A 82 11.62 21.19 -4.10
C PRO A 82 10.31 21.79 -3.59
N GLY A 83 9.27 21.77 -4.40
CA GLY A 83 7.95 22.27 -4.01
C GLY A 83 7.24 21.39 -2.97
N GLU A 84 7.33 20.09 -3.13
CA GLU A 84 6.74 19.14 -2.17
C GLU A 84 7.41 19.25 -0.80
N ASN A 85 8.73 19.33 -0.76
CA ASN A 85 9.48 19.48 0.49
C ASN A 85 9.13 20.77 1.22
N MET A 86 8.98 21.87 0.48
CA MET A 86 8.59 23.16 1.06
C MET A 86 7.20 23.08 1.71
N ILE A 87 6.22 22.53 1.02
CA ILE A 87 4.86 22.36 1.54
C ILE A 87 4.87 21.44 2.76
N ASN A 88 5.52 20.28 2.66
CA ASN A 88 5.60 19.31 3.77
C ASN A 88 6.28 19.89 5.02
N ALA A 89 7.33 20.66 4.86
CA ALA A 89 8.02 21.29 5.99
C ALA A 89 7.10 22.24 6.78
N ARG A 90 6.19 22.92 6.11
CA ARG A 90 5.21 23.81 6.74
C ARG A 90 4.19 23.04 7.57
N TYR A 91 3.67 21.93 7.04
CA TYR A 91 2.77 21.04 7.81
C TYR A 91 3.50 20.37 8.97
N HIS A 92 4.71 19.87 8.73
CA HIS A 92 5.54 19.24 9.75
C HIS A 92 5.74 20.15 10.96
N TYR A 93 6.03 21.43 10.72
CA TYR A 93 6.19 22.45 11.77
C TYR A 93 4.96 22.49 12.71
N LEU A 94 3.76 22.65 12.15
CA LEU A 94 2.53 22.70 12.94
C LEU A 94 2.31 21.41 13.73
N PHE A 95 2.43 20.26 13.07
CA PHE A 95 2.08 18.98 13.66
C PHE A 95 3.02 18.59 14.81
N ARG A 96 4.33 18.83 14.63
CA ARG A 96 5.32 18.53 15.67
C ARG A 96 5.16 19.45 16.89
N LEU A 97 4.92 20.73 16.69
CA LEU A 97 4.68 21.65 17.79
C LEU A 97 3.38 21.35 18.54
N THR A 98 2.34 20.91 17.84
CA THR A 98 1.06 20.49 18.46
C THR A 98 1.28 19.28 19.37
N LEU A 99 1.99 18.25 18.91
CA LEU A 99 2.30 17.09 19.73
C LEU A 99 3.13 17.49 20.97
N ALA A 100 4.13 18.34 20.81
CA ALA A 100 4.95 18.82 21.92
C ALA A 100 4.11 19.60 22.94
N GLU A 101 3.20 20.47 22.50
CA GLU A 101 2.31 21.21 23.39
C GLU A 101 1.36 20.31 24.16
N CYS A 102 0.77 19.31 23.49
CA CYS A 102 -0.09 18.31 24.15
C CYS A 102 0.66 17.53 25.23
N MET A 103 1.90 17.16 24.99
CA MET A 103 2.73 16.42 25.96
C MET A 103 3.21 17.30 27.12
N GLU A 104 3.77 18.49 26.83
CA GLU A 104 4.29 19.38 27.86
C GLU A 104 3.19 20.12 28.64
N ASN A 105 2.14 20.56 27.95
CA ASN A 105 1.02 21.33 28.51
C ASN A 105 1.47 22.64 29.22
N LYS A 106 2.49 23.33 28.67
CA LYS A 106 3.06 24.54 29.28
C LYS A 106 2.74 25.84 28.53
N ARG A 107 1.91 25.78 27.49
CA ARG A 107 1.60 26.90 26.59
C ARG A 107 2.82 27.47 25.83
N ARG A 108 3.96 26.84 25.92
CA ARG A 108 5.22 27.27 25.32
C ARG A 108 5.13 27.41 23.82
N TYR A 109 4.43 26.48 23.16
CA TYR A 109 4.33 26.41 21.71
C TYR A 109 3.07 27.09 21.15
N ILE A 110 2.11 27.48 21.98
CA ILE A 110 0.85 28.06 21.52
C ILE A 110 1.02 29.29 20.63
N PRO A 111 1.85 30.29 20.96
CA PRO A 111 2.02 31.45 20.07
C PRO A 111 2.54 31.08 18.68
N ALA A 112 3.49 30.14 18.61
CA ALA A 112 4.03 29.63 17.33
C ALA A 112 3.01 28.82 16.54
N ILE A 113 2.21 28.00 17.23
CA ILE A 113 1.12 27.20 16.64
C ILE A 113 0.05 28.12 16.05
N GLU A 114 -0.39 29.13 16.78
CA GLU A 114 -1.37 30.12 16.29
C GLU A 114 -0.85 30.87 15.07
N LYS A 115 0.40 31.31 15.10
CA LYS A 115 1.06 31.96 13.96
C LYS A 115 1.13 31.02 12.74
N ALA A 116 1.44 29.75 12.96
CA ALA A 116 1.48 28.74 11.90
C ALA A 116 0.09 28.48 11.31
N LEU A 117 -0.93 28.38 12.12
CA LEU A 117 -2.33 28.23 11.67
C LEU A 117 -2.76 29.40 10.80
N VAL A 118 -2.47 30.64 11.23
CA VAL A 118 -2.76 31.83 10.44
C VAL A 118 -2.01 31.83 9.11
N ALA A 119 -0.73 31.45 9.10
CA ALA A 119 0.07 31.33 7.89
C ALA A 119 -0.50 30.30 6.91
N LEU A 120 -0.97 29.14 7.41
CA LEU A 120 -1.62 28.13 6.59
C LEU A 120 -2.99 28.59 6.08
N CYS A 121 -3.75 29.31 6.87
CA CYS A 121 -5.03 29.91 6.41
C CYS A 121 -4.80 30.92 5.27
N ASN A 122 -3.72 31.67 5.32
CA ASN A 122 -3.36 32.65 4.29
C ASN A 122 -2.69 32.02 3.06
N GLN A 123 -2.25 30.78 3.15
CA GLN A 123 -1.68 30.02 2.05
C GLN A 123 -2.80 29.54 1.12
N ASN A 124 -2.80 29.99 -0.13
CA ASN A 124 -3.85 29.62 -1.07
C ASN A 124 -3.89 28.10 -1.29
N SER A 125 -2.80 27.50 -1.71
CA SER A 125 -2.74 26.07 -1.99
C SER A 125 -2.33 25.27 -0.76
N TRP A 126 -3.17 24.33 -0.37
CA TRP A 126 -2.80 23.23 0.55
C TRP A 126 -2.36 21.98 -0.22
N SER A 127 -2.49 21.98 -1.55
CA SER A 127 -2.03 20.94 -2.45
C SER A 127 -0.54 21.02 -2.71
N ILE A 128 0.01 19.96 -3.28
CA ILE A 128 1.37 19.97 -3.81
C ILE A 128 1.36 20.36 -5.30
N PRO A 129 2.46 20.90 -5.82
CA PRO A 129 2.51 21.34 -7.22
C PRO A 129 2.15 20.25 -8.24
N ALA A 130 2.48 18.98 -7.96
CA ALA A 130 2.17 17.87 -8.86
C ALA A 130 0.68 17.66 -9.08
N HIS A 131 -0.16 18.04 -8.13
CA HIS A 131 -1.61 17.92 -8.20
C HIS A 131 -2.32 19.26 -8.54
N ASP A 132 -1.56 20.33 -8.73
CA ASP A 132 -2.04 21.68 -9.05
C ASP A 132 -1.34 22.24 -10.31
N ARG A 133 -1.22 21.41 -11.35
CA ARG A 133 -0.52 21.78 -12.59
C ARG A 133 -1.12 22.99 -13.30
N ASN A 134 -2.44 23.20 -13.18
CA ASN A 134 -3.14 24.36 -13.69
C ASN A 134 -3.01 25.60 -12.79
N LEU A 135 -2.39 25.46 -11.61
CA LEU A 135 -2.16 26.52 -10.62
C LEU A 135 -3.47 27.15 -10.07
N ASN A 136 -4.60 26.50 -10.20
CA ASN A 136 -5.86 27.03 -9.67
C ASN A 136 -5.87 27.12 -8.15
N ASN A 137 -5.34 26.12 -7.44
CA ASN A 137 -5.18 26.19 -5.98
C ASN A 137 -4.15 27.27 -5.60
N TYR A 138 -3.04 27.35 -6.32
CA TYR A 138 -2.00 28.35 -6.09
C TYR A 138 -2.54 29.78 -6.21
N HIS A 139 -3.33 30.06 -7.21
CA HIS A 139 -3.95 31.39 -7.41
C HIS A 139 -5.23 31.59 -6.57
N GLY A 140 -5.76 30.55 -5.95
CA GLY A 140 -7.03 30.60 -5.22
C GLY A 140 -8.25 30.87 -6.12
N THR A 141 -8.17 30.47 -7.38
CA THR A 141 -9.25 30.73 -8.37
C THR A 141 -10.30 29.62 -8.42
N ASP A 142 -9.88 28.38 -8.24
CA ASP A 142 -10.77 27.21 -8.22
C ASP A 142 -10.11 26.09 -7.41
N TYR A 143 -10.60 25.86 -6.20
CA TYR A 143 -10.01 24.89 -5.31
C TYR A 143 -10.40 23.46 -5.66
N TYR A 144 -9.38 22.62 -5.75
CA TYR A 144 -9.48 21.18 -5.92
C TYR A 144 -8.92 20.48 -4.69
N VAL A 145 -9.64 19.49 -4.18
CA VAL A 145 -9.20 18.68 -3.04
C VAL A 145 -8.48 17.44 -3.55
N ASP A 146 -7.16 17.42 -3.38
CA ASP A 146 -6.29 16.29 -3.69
C ASP A 146 -5.95 15.47 -2.42
N LEU A 147 -5.04 14.52 -2.55
CA LEU A 147 -4.53 13.72 -1.43
C LEU A 147 -4.00 14.58 -0.29
N VAL A 148 -3.23 15.61 -0.62
CA VAL A 148 -2.54 16.44 0.37
C VAL A 148 -3.50 17.42 1.06
N VAL A 149 -4.40 18.06 0.31
CA VAL A 149 -5.46 18.88 0.89
C VAL A 149 -6.31 18.05 1.88
N ALA A 150 -6.67 16.83 1.49
CA ALA A 150 -7.45 15.94 2.33
C ALA A 150 -6.69 15.51 3.60
N THR A 151 -5.46 15.02 3.46
CA THR A 151 -4.69 14.50 4.59
C THR A 151 -4.15 15.60 5.50
N ALA A 152 -3.55 16.64 4.94
CA ALA A 152 -3.05 17.77 5.71
C ALA A 152 -4.19 18.58 6.33
N GLY A 153 -5.29 18.77 5.60
CA GLY A 153 -6.50 19.39 6.11
C GLY A 153 -7.03 18.66 7.34
N ASN A 154 -7.20 17.34 7.26
CA ASN A 154 -7.61 16.55 8.42
C ASN A 154 -6.61 16.68 9.58
N GLY A 155 -5.31 16.68 9.30
CA GLY A 155 -4.27 16.91 10.33
C GLY A 155 -4.41 18.27 11.03
N ILE A 156 -4.63 19.34 10.27
CA ILE A 156 -4.88 20.68 10.80
C ILE A 156 -6.14 20.69 11.67
N ALA A 157 -7.23 20.08 11.20
CA ALA A 157 -8.47 19.97 11.95
C ALA A 157 -8.27 19.25 13.29
N GLN A 158 -7.52 18.14 13.30
CA GLN A 158 -7.21 17.41 14.54
C GLN A 158 -6.38 18.25 15.51
N CYS A 159 -5.38 18.99 15.02
CA CYS A 159 -4.59 19.89 15.85
C CYS A 159 -5.45 20.93 16.55
N VAL A 160 -6.38 21.56 15.82
CA VAL A 160 -7.30 22.55 16.37
C VAL A 160 -8.20 21.94 17.45
N ALA A 161 -8.75 20.76 17.19
CA ALA A 161 -9.60 20.07 18.16
C ALA A 161 -8.83 19.60 19.41
N MET A 162 -7.60 19.09 19.23
CA MET A 162 -6.76 18.64 20.34
C MET A 162 -6.38 19.78 21.29
N LEU A 163 -6.13 20.97 20.76
CA LEU A 163 -5.74 22.16 21.51
C LEU A 163 -6.94 22.99 22.01
N ASP A 164 -8.05 22.92 21.30
CA ASP A 164 -9.34 23.56 21.61
C ASP A 164 -9.22 24.97 22.24
N ASP A 165 -9.50 25.07 23.55
CA ASP A 165 -9.52 26.34 24.29
C ASP A 165 -8.11 26.95 24.54
N ARG A 166 -7.05 26.23 24.17
CA ARG A 166 -5.70 26.82 24.12
C ARG A 166 -5.53 27.79 22.96
N LEU A 167 -6.34 27.66 21.93
CA LEU A 167 -6.32 28.53 20.75
C LEU A 167 -7.33 29.68 20.92
N SER A 168 -6.95 30.86 20.43
CA SER A 168 -7.84 32.02 20.47
C SER A 168 -9.07 31.83 19.59
N PRO A 169 -10.23 32.43 19.95
CA PRO A 169 -11.43 32.39 19.11
C PRO A 169 -11.19 32.92 17.69
N GLU A 170 -10.35 33.94 17.56
CA GLU A 170 -10.01 34.56 16.28
C GLU A 170 -9.27 33.58 15.35
N VAL A 171 -8.30 32.85 15.89
CA VAL A 171 -7.54 31.83 15.12
C VAL A 171 -8.50 30.69 14.72
N LYS A 172 -9.33 30.21 15.63
CA LYS A 172 -10.32 29.17 15.31
C LYS A 172 -11.31 29.62 14.23
N ALA A 173 -11.77 30.86 14.26
CA ALA A 173 -12.66 31.42 13.24
C ALA A 173 -11.97 31.49 11.87
N ARG A 174 -10.71 31.87 11.80
CA ARG A 174 -9.93 31.89 10.54
C ARG A 174 -9.75 30.49 9.98
N VAL A 175 -9.49 29.49 10.81
CA VAL A 175 -9.42 28.09 10.42
C VAL A 175 -10.76 27.64 9.82
N GLN A 176 -11.88 27.94 10.46
CA GLN A 176 -13.21 27.62 9.92
C GLN A 176 -13.43 28.21 8.53
N CYS A 177 -13.07 29.48 8.32
CA CYS A 177 -13.18 30.13 7.01
C CYS A 177 -12.29 29.45 5.95
N ALA A 178 -11.04 29.13 6.30
CA ALA A 178 -10.11 28.47 5.38
C ALA A 178 -10.61 27.08 4.96
N PHE A 179 -11.14 26.28 5.89
CA PHE A 179 -11.72 24.98 5.58
C PHE A 179 -12.97 25.08 4.72
N ARG A 180 -13.83 26.05 5.02
CA ARG A 180 -15.03 26.30 4.19
C ARG A 180 -14.65 26.58 2.74
N GLU A 181 -13.65 27.43 2.52
CA GLU A 181 -13.20 27.83 1.21
C GLU A 181 -12.44 26.71 0.47
N LYS A 182 -11.48 26.05 1.14
CA LYS A 182 -10.50 25.16 0.51
C LYS A 182 -10.90 23.68 0.51
N VAL A 183 -11.82 23.27 1.37
CA VAL A 183 -12.19 21.86 1.56
C VAL A 183 -13.70 21.66 1.37
N PHE A 184 -14.53 22.25 2.22
CA PHE A 184 -15.95 21.88 2.27
C PHE A 184 -16.74 22.40 1.08
N ARG A 185 -16.60 23.67 0.71
CA ARG A 185 -17.30 24.23 -0.45
C ARG A 185 -16.91 23.53 -1.78
N PRO A 186 -15.61 23.26 -2.04
CA PRO A 186 -15.23 22.48 -3.22
C PRO A 186 -15.89 21.10 -3.28
N VAL A 187 -15.98 20.38 -2.15
CA VAL A 187 -16.65 19.08 -2.08
C VAL A 187 -18.16 19.20 -2.31
N TYR A 188 -18.82 20.12 -1.64
CA TYR A 188 -20.27 20.37 -1.88
C TYR A 188 -20.52 20.66 -3.35
N ARG A 189 -19.77 21.59 -3.93
CA ARG A 189 -19.96 21.99 -5.33
C ARG A 189 -19.82 20.82 -6.28
N CYS A 190 -18.76 20.02 -6.16
CA CYS A 190 -18.55 18.91 -7.07
C CYS A 190 -19.64 17.83 -6.94
N LEU A 191 -20.15 17.57 -5.75
CA LEU A 191 -21.20 16.58 -5.54
C LEU A 191 -22.59 17.11 -5.95
N GLU A 192 -22.86 18.41 -5.77
CA GLU A 192 -24.12 19.05 -6.16
C GLU A 192 -24.22 19.25 -7.68
N GLU A 193 -23.10 19.47 -8.39
CA GLU A 193 -23.06 19.66 -9.84
C GLU A 193 -23.06 18.35 -10.66
N THR A 194 -23.32 17.21 -10.04
CA THR A 194 -23.32 15.89 -10.70
C THR A 194 -21.98 15.45 -11.30
N LYS A 195 -20.91 16.18 -11.04
CA LYS A 195 -19.53 15.86 -11.44
C LYS A 195 -18.62 15.75 -10.23
N PRO A 196 -18.70 14.63 -9.48
CA PRO A 196 -17.78 14.37 -8.38
C PRO A 196 -16.33 14.45 -8.84
N PHE A 197 -15.41 14.84 -7.94
CA PHE A 197 -14.00 14.67 -8.21
C PHE A 197 -13.73 13.22 -8.59
N TRP A 198 -12.81 13.01 -9.54
CA TRP A 198 -12.52 11.68 -10.06
C TRP A 198 -12.20 10.64 -8.98
N TRP A 199 -11.61 11.06 -7.87
CA TRP A 199 -11.26 10.17 -6.78
C TRP A 199 -12.47 9.64 -5.98
N PHE A 200 -13.65 10.20 -6.10
CA PHE A 200 -14.86 9.61 -5.50
C PHE A 200 -15.21 8.25 -6.09
N THR A 201 -14.89 8.03 -7.34
CA THR A 201 -15.29 6.80 -8.07
C THR A 201 -14.10 5.96 -8.57
N VAL A 202 -12.88 6.31 -8.16
CA VAL A 202 -11.68 5.55 -8.52
C VAL A 202 -11.51 4.34 -7.61
N THR A 203 -10.92 3.27 -8.16
CA THR A 203 -10.73 1.99 -7.46
C THR A 203 -9.33 1.83 -6.88
N ASN A 204 -8.63 2.91 -6.64
CA ASN A 204 -7.30 2.94 -6.03
C ASN A 204 -7.30 3.70 -4.69
N ASN A 205 -6.11 3.87 -4.10
CA ASN A 205 -5.91 4.48 -2.78
C ASN A 205 -6.45 5.93 -2.66
N TRP A 206 -6.55 6.68 -3.75
CA TRP A 206 -7.06 8.05 -3.73
C TRP A 206 -8.46 8.14 -3.14
N ASN A 207 -9.32 7.18 -3.44
CA ASN A 207 -10.67 7.13 -2.88
C ASN A 207 -10.66 7.12 -1.35
N SER A 208 -9.98 6.15 -0.76
CA SER A 208 -9.93 5.99 0.71
C SER A 208 -9.21 7.14 1.40
N VAL A 209 -8.09 7.61 0.83
CA VAL A 209 -7.29 8.69 1.41
C VAL A 209 -8.06 10.01 1.42
N CYS A 210 -8.66 10.39 0.29
CA CYS A 210 -9.41 11.64 0.21
C CYS A 210 -10.70 11.58 1.04
N LEU A 211 -11.44 10.47 1.03
CA LEU A 211 -12.64 10.31 1.85
C LEU A 211 -12.33 10.38 3.34
N ALA A 212 -11.28 9.71 3.81
CA ALA A 212 -10.85 9.78 5.20
C ALA A 212 -10.49 11.21 5.60
N GLY A 213 -9.79 11.93 4.74
CA GLY A 213 -9.38 13.31 5.00
C GLY A 213 -10.56 14.28 5.11
N VAL A 214 -11.43 14.30 4.11
CA VAL A 214 -12.56 15.25 4.11
C VAL A 214 -13.62 14.89 5.15
N THR A 215 -13.87 13.61 5.38
CA THR A 215 -14.81 13.14 6.41
C THR A 215 -14.29 13.46 7.81
N GLY A 216 -13.01 13.17 8.08
CA GLY A 216 -12.39 13.49 9.35
C GLY A 216 -12.39 14.98 9.66
N ALA A 217 -12.05 15.82 8.70
CA ALA A 217 -12.10 17.28 8.85
C ALA A 217 -13.53 17.77 9.12
N ALA A 218 -14.51 17.26 8.40
CA ALA A 218 -15.92 17.63 8.59
C ALA A 218 -16.45 17.25 9.98
N LEU A 219 -16.24 16.01 10.39
CA LEU A 219 -16.66 15.53 11.72
C LEU A 219 -16.01 16.30 12.87
N THR A 220 -14.81 16.81 12.64
CA THR A 220 -14.02 17.53 13.66
C THR A 220 -14.39 19.01 13.77
N LEU A 221 -14.71 19.67 12.65
CA LEU A 221 -14.84 21.14 12.61
C LEU A 221 -16.25 21.66 12.36
N LEU A 222 -17.12 20.92 11.65
CA LEU A 222 -18.43 21.44 11.31
C LEU A 222 -19.40 21.37 12.50
N ALA A 223 -19.92 22.53 12.89
CA ALA A 223 -20.86 22.64 14.01
C ALA A 223 -22.24 22.01 13.69
N ASP A 224 -22.72 22.17 12.48
CA ASP A 224 -24.01 21.67 12.03
C ASP A 224 -24.02 20.15 11.83
N LYS A 225 -24.96 19.45 12.47
CA LYS A 225 -25.09 17.99 12.38
C LYS A 225 -25.40 17.50 10.97
N GLU A 226 -26.25 18.22 10.25
CA GLU A 226 -26.61 17.82 8.88
C GLU A 226 -25.43 17.96 7.92
N GLU A 227 -24.60 19.00 8.09
CA GLU A 227 -23.36 19.12 7.33
C GLU A 227 -22.40 17.96 7.62
N ARG A 228 -22.20 17.62 8.91
CA ARG A 228 -21.38 16.44 9.26
C ARG A 228 -21.97 15.15 8.70
N ALA A 229 -23.27 14.97 8.80
CA ALA A 229 -23.97 13.81 8.24
C ALA A 229 -23.87 13.73 6.71
N TYR A 230 -23.83 14.86 6.02
CA TYR A 230 -23.60 14.91 4.58
C TYR A 230 -22.28 14.24 4.18
N PHE A 231 -21.20 14.55 4.88
CA PHE A 231 -19.88 13.95 4.62
C PHE A 231 -19.84 12.46 4.97
N VAL A 232 -20.51 12.04 6.04
CA VAL A 232 -20.64 10.61 6.38
C VAL A 232 -21.45 9.87 5.31
N ALA A 233 -22.55 10.45 4.84
CA ALA A 233 -23.37 9.89 3.76
C ALA A 233 -22.57 9.78 2.44
N ALA A 234 -21.75 10.78 2.13
CA ALA A 234 -20.86 10.74 0.97
C ALA A 234 -19.81 9.62 1.13
N ALA A 235 -19.21 9.48 2.30
CA ALA A 235 -18.27 8.40 2.61
C ALA A 235 -18.94 7.03 2.47
N GLU A 236 -20.15 6.85 3.00
CA GLU A 236 -20.92 5.62 2.87
C GLU A 236 -21.18 5.25 1.40
N LYS A 237 -21.58 6.23 0.59
CA LYS A 237 -21.86 6.02 -0.83
C LYS A 237 -20.62 5.68 -1.65
N TYR A 238 -19.50 6.36 -1.40
CA TYR A 238 -18.35 6.34 -2.29
C TYR A 238 -17.19 5.45 -1.81
N ASN A 239 -17.13 5.04 -0.54
CA ASN A 239 -16.05 4.18 -0.06
C ASN A 239 -15.99 2.82 -0.78
N VAL A 240 -17.11 2.35 -1.29
CA VAL A 240 -17.21 1.07 -2.02
C VAL A 240 -16.31 1.02 -3.26
N TYR A 241 -16.02 2.16 -3.86
CA TYR A 241 -15.14 2.24 -5.03
C TYR A 241 -13.69 1.89 -4.68
N GLY A 242 -13.16 2.42 -3.59
CA GLY A 242 -11.83 2.05 -3.10
C GLY A 242 -11.72 0.56 -2.77
N MET A 243 -12.77 -0.02 -2.22
CA MET A 243 -12.81 -1.44 -1.90
C MET A 243 -12.90 -2.35 -3.13
N LYS A 244 -13.36 -1.84 -4.28
CA LYS A 244 -13.31 -2.58 -5.55
C LYS A 244 -11.89 -2.80 -6.06
N GLY A 245 -10.91 -2.02 -5.60
CA GLY A 245 -9.50 -2.24 -5.88
C GLY A 245 -8.92 -3.51 -5.25
N TYR A 246 -9.63 -4.10 -4.28
CA TYR A 246 -9.30 -5.39 -3.69
C TYR A 246 -10.20 -6.47 -4.30
N ALA A 247 -9.63 -7.65 -4.56
CA ALA A 247 -10.42 -8.81 -4.97
C ALA A 247 -11.31 -9.29 -3.82
N ASP A 248 -12.33 -10.09 -4.12
CA ASP A 248 -13.27 -10.60 -3.10
C ASP A 248 -12.60 -11.49 -2.06
N ASP A 249 -11.48 -12.14 -2.42
CA ASP A 249 -10.63 -12.90 -1.51
C ASP A 249 -9.63 -12.04 -0.71
N GLY A 250 -9.69 -10.72 -0.87
CA GLY A 250 -8.86 -9.75 -0.17
C GLY A 250 -7.53 -9.41 -0.84
N TYR A 251 -7.20 -10.02 -1.98
CA TYR A 251 -5.93 -9.76 -2.65
C TYR A 251 -5.80 -8.30 -3.08
N CYS A 252 -4.66 -7.69 -2.78
CA CYS A 252 -4.30 -6.35 -3.23
C CYS A 252 -3.40 -6.44 -4.47
N SER A 253 -3.95 -6.16 -5.65
CA SER A 253 -3.22 -6.25 -6.92
C SER A 253 -2.07 -5.25 -7.03
N GLU A 254 -2.13 -4.14 -6.30
CA GLU A 254 -1.09 -3.11 -6.28
C GLU A 254 0.08 -3.46 -5.33
N GLY A 255 -0.04 -4.54 -4.55
CA GLY A 255 0.99 -5.02 -3.65
C GLY A 255 0.98 -4.39 -2.24
N VAL A 256 1.93 -4.84 -1.41
CA VAL A 256 1.98 -4.51 0.02
C VAL A 256 2.17 -3.01 0.29
N GLY A 257 2.93 -2.31 -0.54
CA GLY A 257 3.16 -0.87 -0.35
C GLY A 257 1.88 -0.05 -0.46
N TYR A 258 1.07 -0.34 -1.46
CA TYR A 258 -0.24 0.31 -1.64
C TYR A 258 -1.26 -0.15 -0.60
N TYR A 259 -1.21 -1.41 -0.17
CA TYR A 259 -1.99 -1.91 0.96
C TYR A 259 -1.70 -1.11 2.24
N ASN A 260 -0.43 -0.91 2.58
CA ASN A 260 -0.04 -0.11 3.74
C ASN A 260 -0.60 1.32 3.70
N TYR A 261 -0.65 1.94 2.54
CA TYR A 261 -1.12 3.31 2.39
C TYR A 261 -2.65 3.40 2.27
N GLY A 262 -3.23 2.70 1.29
CA GLY A 262 -4.66 2.79 0.99
C GLY A 262 -5.54 2.17 2.07
N PHE A 263 -5.16 1.00 2.57
CA PHE A 263 -5.94 0.35 3.63
C PHE A 263 -5.80 1.04 4.99
N ARG A 264 -4.64 1.63 5.28
CA ARG A 264 -4.48 2.52 6.44
C ARG A 264 -5.47 3.68 6.39
N ALA A 265 -5.64 4.31 5.24
CA ALA A 265 -6.60 5.39 5.07
C ALA A 265 -8.04 4.91 5.26
N TYR A 266 -8.38 3.74 4.75
CA TYR A 266 -9.69 3.13 4.96
C TYR A 266 -9.96 2.79 6.42
N ILE A 267 -8.96 2.32 7.15
CA ILE A 267 -9.00 2.13 8.60
C ILE A 267 -9.31 3.45 9.32
N LEU A 268 -8.65 4.52 8.94
CA LEU A 268 -8.93 5.85 9.50
C LEU A 268 -10.38 6.27 9.25
N LEU A 269 -10.85 6.14 8.02
CA LEU A 269 -12.24 6.44 7.65
C LEU A 269 -13.23 5.61 8.48
N ARG A 270 -12.98 4.32 8.61
CA ARG A 270 -13.79 3.41 9.42
C ARG A 270 -13.89 3.88 10.88
N GLU A 271 -12.75 4.20 11.52
CA GLU A 271 -12.74 4.68 12.91
C GLU A 271 -13.48 6.02 13.07
N GLU A 272 -13.24 6.97 12.17
CA GLU A 272 -13.91 8.26 12.19
C GLU A 272 -15.44 8.10 12.20
N VAL A 273 -15.95 7.28 11.29
CA VAL A 273 -17.39 7.04 11.14
C VAL A 273 -17.95 6.19 12.28
N CYS A 274 -17.25 5.15 12.71
CA CYS A 274 -17.67 4.34 13.86
C CYS A 274 -17.79 5.17 15.14
N ARG A 275 -16.79 6.01 15.44
CA ARG A 275 -16.84 6.87 16.61
C ARG A 275 -17.97 7.88 16.55
N ALA A 276 -18.11 8.55 15.42
CA ALA A 276 -19.16 9.55 15.23
C ALA A 276 -20.57 8.96 15.33
N THR A 277 -20.78 7.74 14.88
CA THR A 277 -22.09 7.06 14.85
C THR A 277 -22.26 6.03 15.97
N GLN A 278 -21.31 5.91 16.89
CA GLN A 278 -21.28 4.90 17.95
C GLN A 278 -21.48 3.47 17.41
N GLY A 279 -20.79 3.16 16.33
CA GLY A 279 -20.80 1.85 15.69
C GLY A 279 -22.05 1.54 14.88
N LYS A 280 -23.02 2.46 14.76
CA LYS A 280 -24.23 2.25 13.97
C LYS A 280 -23.92 2.13 12.47
N ILE A 281 -22.89 2.82 12.00
CA ILE A 281 -22.31 2.66 10.68
C ILE A 281 -20.90 2.15 10.87
N ASP A 282 -20.63 0.95 10.33
CA ASP A 282 -19.32 0.32 10.36
C ASP A 282 -19.03 -0.27 8.98
N PHE A 283 -18.03 0.29 8.30
CA PHE A 283 -17.64 -0.17 6.95
C PHE A 283 -16.96 -1.54 6.97
N PHE A 284 -16.63 -2.06 8.16
CA PHE A 284 -16.06 -3.41 8.32
C PHE A 284 -17.08 -4.55 8.38
N ARG A 285 -18.36 -4.28 8.28
CA ARG A 285 -19.42 -5.29 8.39
C ARG A 285 -19.44 -6.32 7.24
N GLU A 286 -18.84 -6.00 6.12
CA GLU A 286 -18.82 -6.88 4.97
C GLU A 286 -17.78 -8.02 5.14
N PRO A 287 -18.12 -9.29 4.82
CA PRO A 287 -17.13 -10.39 4.89
C PRO A 287 -15.86 -10.14 4.07
N LYS A 288 -15.97 -9.45 2.94
CA LYS A 288 -14.83 -9.02 2.13
C LYS A 288 -13.79 -8.23 2.93
N PHE A 289 -14.24 -7.42 3.89
CA PHE A 289 -13.32 -6.69 4.76
C PHE A 289 -12.41 -7.63 5.55
N VAL A 290 -12.95 -8.73 6.07
CA VAL A 290 -12.16 -9.73 6.82
C VAL A 290 -11.05 -10.30 5.94
N HIS A 291 -11.35 -10.60 4.68
CA HIS A 291 -10.35 -11.10 3.74
C HIS A 291 -9.27 -10.04 3.44
N ILE A 292 -9.66 -8.78 3.27
CA ILE A 292 -8.70 -7.68 3.10
C ILE A 292 -7.83 -7.52 4.35
N ALA A 293 -8.42 -7.57 5.54
CA ALA A 293 -7.67 -7.49 6.80
C ALA A 293 -6.65 -8.63 6.95
N GLN A 294 -7.01 -9.83 6.50
CA GLN A 294 -6.15 -11.00 6.55
C GLN A 294 -5.06 -11.02 5.47
N TYR A 295 -5.22 -10.26 4.39
CA TYR A 295 -4.23 -10.18 3.31
C TYR A 295 -2.83 -9.90 3.85
N GLY A 296 -2.69 -8.94 4.76
CA GLY A 296 -1.40 -8.56 5.32
C GLY A 296 -0.68 -9.72 6.03
N ARG A 297 -1.40 -10.62 6.68
CA ARG A 297 -0.79 -11.82 7.29
C ARG A 297 -0.52 -12.91 6.27
N LYS A 298 -1.44 -13.11 5.35
CA LYS A 298 -1.42 -14.22 4.39
C LYS A 298 -0.43 -14.03 3.25
N ILE A 299 -0.12 -12.80 2.87
CA ILE A 299 0.84 -12.51 1.80
C ILE A 299 2.29 -12.78 2.23
N GLN A 300 2.56 -12.92 3.51
CA GLN A 300 3.89 -13.18 4.02
C GLN A 300 4.31 -14.63 3.77
N MET A 301 5.47 -14.81 3.14
CA MET A 301 6.12 -16.12 3.01
C MET A 301 6.72 -16.53 4.35
N ASN A 302 7.60 -15.71 4.92
CA ASN A 302 8.07 -15.75 6.30
C ASN A 302 7.65 -14.46 6.99
N GLU A 303 7.80 -14.39 8.31
CA GLU A 303 7.47 -13.19 9.07
C GLU A 303 8.22 -11.96 8.53
N GLY A 304 7.48 -10.99 8.05
CA GLY A 304 8.00 -9.75 7.48
C GLY A 304 8.57 -9.87 6.05
N VAL A 305 8.47 -11.03 5.41
CA VAL A 305 8.99 -11.26 4.06
C VAL A 305 7.84 -11.57 3.10
N CYS A 306 7.60 -10.65 2.16
CA CYS A 306 6.53 -10.76 1.17
C CYS A 306 7.09 -10.93 -0.25
N PRO A 307 6.35 -11.60 -1.15
CA PRO A 307 6.69 -11.55 -2.57
C PRO A 307 6.51 -10.13 -3.11
N ALA A 308 7.45 -9.68 -3.92
CA ALA A 308 7.46 -8.34 -4.49
C ALA A 308 6.96 -8.36 -5.94
N TYR A 309 5.67 -8.67 -6.13
CA TYR A 309 5.04 -8.64 -7.46
C TYR A 309 4.63 -7.21 -7.85
N SER A 310 4.51 -6.98 -9.16
CA SER A 310 4.10 -5.71 -9.72
C SER A 310 5.01 -4.56 -9.25
N ASP A 311 4.47 -3.39 -9.01
CA ASP A 311 5.24 -2.24 -8.53
C ASP A 311 5.54 -2.26 -7.01
N CYS A 312 5.27 -3.36 -6.33
CA CYS A 312 5.69 -3.55 -4.95
C CYS A 312 7.21 -3.61 -4.86
N ARG A 313 7.82 -2.75 -4.06
CA ARG A 313 9.26 -2.80 -3.83
C ARG A 313 9.65 -3.98 -2.96
N ILE A 314 10.76 -4.61 -3.30
CA ILE A 314 11.31 -5.68 -2.47
C ILE A 314 11.67 -5.17 -1.07
N GLY A 315 11.45 -6.01 -0.07
CA GLY A 315 11.71 -5.67 1.33
C GLY A 315 10.56 -4.99 2.06
N LEU A 316 9.46 -4.67 1.37
CA LEU A 316 8.26 -4.15 2.04
C LEU A 316 7.50 -5.28 2.73
N SER A 317 6.94 -4.95 3.87
CA SER A 317 6.06 -5.83 4.65
C SER A 317 4.82 -5.06 5.10
N PRO A 318 3.72 -5.75 5.45
CA PRO A 318 2.55 -5.09 6.01
C PRO A 318 2.89 -4.37 7.30
N ASP A 319 2.36 -3.15 7.46
CA ASP A 319 2.55 -2.36 8.67
C ASP A 319 1.94 -3.06 9.87
N LYS A 320 2.72 -3.20 10.92
CA LYS A 320 2.28 -3.83 12.16
C LYS A 320 1.02 -3.17 12.72
N PHE A 321 0.91 -1.84 12.61
CA PHE A 321 -0.28 -1.11 13.03
C PHE A 321 -1.55 -1.64 12.35
N ILE A 322 -1.53 -1.87 11.03
CA ILE A 322 -2.68 -2.37 10.28
C ILE A 322 -3.09 -3.75 10.80
N LEU A 323 -2.12 -4.64 11.01
CA LEU A 323 -2.37 -5.97 11.52
C LEU A 323 -2.97 -5.95 12.94
N ASP A 324 -2.38 -5.15 13.82
CA ASP A 324 -2.84 -5.02 15.20
C ASP A 324 -4.23 -4.35 15.30
N TYR A 325 -4.49 -3.34 14.47
CA TYR A 325 -5.79 -2.69 14.39
C TYR A 325 -6.88 -3.67 13.96
N CYS A 326 -6.63 -4.44 12.92
CA CYS A 326 -7.59 -5.43 12.43
C CYS A 326 -7.88 -6.50 13.47
N ASP A 327 -6.84 -7.00 14.14
CA ASP A 327 -7.01 -7.97 15.24
C ASP A 327 -7.88 -7.40 16.37
N ARG A 328 -7.64 -6.15 16.76
CA ARG A 328 -8.45 -5.47 17.80
C ARG A 328 -9.88 -5.24 17.36
N ALA A 329 -10.10 -4.81 16.11
CA ALA A 329 -11.45 -4.63 15.56
C ALA A 329 -12.23 -5.94 15.54
N LEU A 330 -11.54 -7.06 15.27
CA LEU A 330 -12.10 -8.42 15.28
C LEU A 330 -12.15 -9.05 16.68
N GLY A 331 -11.58 -8.41 17.71
CA GLY A 331 -11.55 -8.93 19.08
C GLY A 331 -10.60 -10.12 19.27
N ILE A 332 -9.57 -10.28 18.42
CA ILE A 332 -8.67 -11.43 18.43
C ILE A 332 -7.54 -11.27 19.46
N THR A 333 -6.87 -10.11 19.51
CA THR A 333 -5.74 -9.87 20.43
C THR A 333 -5.74 -8.44 20.98
N SER A 334 -5.00 -8.24 22.09
CA SER A 334 -4.56 -6.94 22.57
C SER A 334 -3.06 -6.81 22.27
N ALA A 335 -2.68 -5.98 21.31
CA ALA A 335 -1.28 -5.70 21.02
C ALA A 335 -0.65 -4.79 22.09
N GLU A 336 0.69 -4.84 22.20
CA GLU A 336 1.44 -3.91 23.03
C GLU A 336 1.25 -2.47 22.59
N GLU A 337 1.19 -1.55 23.56
CA GLU A 337 1.15 -0.12 23.31
C GLU A 337 2.49 0.36 22.73
N LYS A 338 2.47 0.82 21.49
CA LYS A 338 3.61 1.52 20.89
C LYS A 338 3.13 2.88 20.40
N TYR A 339 3.84 3.93 20.80
CA TYR A 339 3.54 5.27 20.37
C TYR A 339 4.45 5.67 19.21
N ILE A 340 3.86 5.89 18.04
CA ILE A 340 4.56 6.41 16.87
C ILE A 340 4.12 7.87 16.69
N LEU A 341 5.07 8.79 16.72
CA LEU A 341 4.80 10.21 16.58
C LEU A 341 4.69 10.58 15.10
N PRO A 342 3.48 10.89 14.60
CA PRO A 342 3.29 11.21 13.20
C PRO A 342 3.91 12.55 12.80
N SER A 343 4.20 12.69 11.49
CA SER A 343 4.78 13.89 10.91
C SER A 343 4.40 14.04 9.44
N GLY A 344 4.71 15.23 8.86
CA GLY A 344 4.47 15.51 7.46
C GLY A 344 2.99 15.62 7.08
N ASN A 345 2.69 15.66 5.80
CA ASN A 345 1.33 15.80 5.28
C ASN A 345 0.41 14.60 5.61
N ASN A 346 0.99 13.44 5.92
CA ASN A 346 0.27 12.23 6.30
C ASN A 346 -0.03 12.13 7.81
N PHE A 347 0.15 13.21 8.54
CA PHE A 347 -0.05 13.26 10.00
C PHE A 347 -1.34 12.59 10.44
N SER A 348 -2.48 12.90 9.81
CA SER A 348 -3.78 12.33 10.19
C SER A 348 -3.87 10.81 9.98
N LEU A 349 -3.23 10.27 8.96
CA LEU A 349 -3.21 8.83 8.70
C LEU A 349 -2.46 8.05 9.77
N TYR A 350 -1.45 8.67 10.39
CA TYR A 350 -0.63 8.05 11.43
C TYR A 350 -1.07 8.46 12.84
N LEU A 351 -1.88 9.51 12.96
CA LEU A 351 -2.37 9.98 14.27
C LEU A 351 -3.14 8.90 15.02
N ILE A 352 -3.90 8.09 14.30
CA ILE A 352 -4.65 6.98 14.89
C ILE A 352 -3.76 5.94 15.60
N GLU A 353 -2.49 5.82 15.22
CA GLU A 353 -1.53 4.93 15.87
C GLU A 353 -1.20 5.36 17.32
N LEU A 354 -1.39 6.64 17.63
CA LEU A 354 -1.24 7.12 19.00
C LEU A 354 -2.38 6.67 19.93
N PHE A 355 -3.48 6.16 19.37
CA PHE A 355 -4.69 5.88 20.13
C PHE A 355 -5.10 4.39 20.07
N PRO A 356 -4.19 3.44 20.34
CA PRO A 356 -4.44 2.01 20.11
C PRO A 356 -5.58 1.42 20.93
N HIS A 357 -5.94 2.04 22.06
CA HIS A 357 -7.03 1.57 22.92
C HIS A 357 -8.41 1.96 22.44
N GLN A 358 -8.51 2.81 21.44
CA GLN A 358 -9.77 3.39 20.99
C GLN A 358 -10.32 2.72 19.73
N VAL A 359 -9.76 1.59 19.33
CA VAL A 359 -10.27 0.83 18.19
C VAL A 359 -11.67 0.35 18.46
N TRP A 360 -12.61 0.74 17.58
CA TRP A 360 -13.98 0.29 17.66
C TRP A 360 -14.07 -1.19 17.32
N LYS A 361 -14.60 -1.99 18.25
CA LYS A 361 -14.84 -3.41 18.00
C LYS A 361 -16.04 -3.59 17.09
N MET A 362 -15.88 -4.39 16.04
CA MET A 362 -16.98 -4.71 15.15
C MET A 362 -17.92 -5.74 15.76
N GLU A 363 -19.16 -5.73 15.30
CA GLU A 363 -20.15 -6.74 15.64
C GLU A 363 -19.77 -8.06 14.94
N MET A 364 -19.71 -9.16 15.71
CA MET A 364 -19.41 -10.48 15.18
C MET A 364 -20.67 -11.13 14.61
N THR A 365 -20.72 -11.23 13.29
CA THR A 365 -21.81 -11.93 12.56
C THR A 365 -21.36 -13.32 12.10
N ASP A 366 -22.32 -14.16 11.69
CA ASP A 366 -21.99 -15.48 11.13
C ASP A 366 -21.15 -15.38 9.86
N GLY A 367 -21.42 -14.40 8.99
CA GLY A 367 -20.61 -14.13 7.80
C GLY A 367 -19.18 -13.77 8.12
N ILE A 368 -18.95 -12.96 9.15
CA ILE A 368 -17.61 -12.58 9.63
C ILE A 368 -16.89 -13.81 10.22
N ARG A 369 -17.56 -14.63 11.03
CA ARG A 369 -16.99 -15.87 11.58
C ARG A 369 -16.58 -16.84 10.47
N GLN A 370 -17.42 -17.00 9.45
CA GLN A 370 -17.12 -17.85 8.30
C GLN A 370 -15.90 -17.32 7.53
N ALA A 371 -15.82 -16.02 7.27
CA ALA A 371 -14.67 -15.41 6.61
C ALA A 371 -13.37 -15.60 7.39
N LEU A 372 -13.40 -15.47 8.72
CA LEU A 372 -12.27 -15.76 9.60
C LEU A 372 -11.83 -17.21 9.51
N GLN A 373 -12.78 -18.14 9.46
CA GLN A 373 -12.51 -19.56 9.38
C GLN A 373 -11.91 -19.95 8.03
N GLU A 374 -12.42 -19.42 6.93
CA GLU A 374 -11.87 -19.59 5.57
C GLU A 374 -10.42 -19.11 5.47
N GLY A 375 -10.05 -18.10 6.26
CA GLY A 375 -8.71 -17.54 6.31
C GLY A 375 -7.73 -18.20 7.27
N SER A 376 -8.07 -19.32 7.90
CA SER A 376 -7.30 -19.94 8.98
C SER A 376 -6.16 -20.86 8.55
N ASP A 377 -6.00 -21.17 7.25
CA ASP A 377 -4.92 -22.04 6.76
C ASP A 377 -3.55 -21.38 6.97
N SER A 378 -2.76 -21.93 7.90
CA SER A 378 -1.43 -21.42 8.22
C SER A 378 -0.36 -21.85 7.21
N LEU A 379 -0.59 -22.88 6.41
CA LEU A 379 0.39 -23.42 5.45
C LEU A 379 0.40 -22.67 4.13
N ARG A 380 -0.73 -22.10 3.74
CA ARG A 380 -0.83 -21.42 2.44
C ARG A 380 -1.92 -20.37 2.39
N ALA A 381 -1.78 -19.51 1.40
CA ALA A 381 -2.85 -18.69 0.86
C ALA A 381 -2.86 -18.85 -0.66
N TYR A 382 -4.02 -19.06 -1.24
CA TYR A 382 -4.18 -19.10 -2.69
C TYR A 382 -5.26 -18.12 -3.12
N TYR A 383 -4.84 -17.12 -3.87
CA TYR A 383 -5.70 -16.08 -4.42
C TYR A 383 -6.06 -16.47 -5.84
N GLU A 384 -7.19 -17.14 -5.99
CA GLU A 384 -7.58 -17.82 -7.24
C GLU A 384 -7.68 -16.88 -8.44
N LYS A 385 -8.32 -15.73 -8.26
CA LYS A 385 -8.50 -14.74 -9.34
C LYS A 385 -7.17 -14.12 -9.78
N ALA A 386 -6.30 -13.81 -8.84
CA ALA A 386 -4.96 -13.26 -9.12
C ALA A 386 -3.99 -14.34 -9.57
N GLY A 387 -4.28 -15.62 -9.32
CA GLY A 387 -3.42 -16.74 -9.61
C GLY A 387 -2.16 -16.79 -8.74
N ILE A 388 -2.23 -16.32 -7.49
CA ILE A 388 -1.08 -16.23 -6.60
C ILE A 388 -1.20 -17.23 -5.45
N LEU A 389 -0.16 -18.06 -5.34
CA LEU A 389 0.07 -18.97 -4.22
C LEU A 389 1.14 -18.39 -3.30
N VAL A 390 0.90 -18.43 -2.01
CA VAL A 390 1.93 -18.27 -0.96
C VAL A 390 1.93 -19.54 -0.13
N ALA A 391 3.07 -20.18 0.02
CA ALA A 391 3.18 -21.44 0.74
C ALA A 391 4.32 -21.37 1.77
N ARG A 392 4.02 -21.84 2.97
CA ARG A 392 4.86 -21.68 4.17
C ARG A 392 5.17 -23.03 4.82
N PRO A 393 6.29 -23.12 5.56
CA PRO A 393 6.56 -24.27 6.41
C PRO A 393 5.49 -24.41 7.51
N ALA A 394 5.31 -25.62 7.99
CA ALA A 394 4.53 -25.85 9.20
C ALA A 394 5.26 -25.22 10.41
N LYS A 395 4.50 -24.62 11.31
CA LYS A 395 5.03 -23.99 12.52
C LYS A 395 5.81 -25.01 13.34
N GLY A 396 7.06 -24.68 13.70
CA GLY A 396 7.93 -25.53 14.49
C GLY A 396 8.61 -26.67 13.71
N SER A 397 8.42 -26.76 12.39
CA SER A 397 9.11 -27.73 11.54
C SER A 397 10.57 -27.33 11.27
N SER A 398 11.38 -28.26 10.77
CA SER A 398 12.75 -27.99 10.32
C SER A 398 12.84 -27.30 8.97
N CYS A 399 11.74 -27.21 8.22
CA CYS A 399 11.68 -26.49 6.96
C CYS A 399 11.83 -24.99 7.19
N THR A 400 12.75 -24.35 6.48
CA THR A 400 13.03 -22.91 6.59
C THR A 400 12.73 -22.16 5.30
N LEU A 401 12.40 -22.88 4.23
CA LEU A 401 12.15 -22.34 2.91
C LEU A 401 10.66 -22.07 2.74
N ALA A 402 10.31 -20.86 2.34
CA ALA A 402 8.95 -20.45 2.02
C ALA A 402 8.90 -19.87 0.62
N VAL A 403 7.76 -19.96 -0.06
CA VAL A 403 7.66 -19.61 -1.47
C VAL A 403 6.38 -18.87 -1.82
N SER A 404 6.43 -18.20 -2.97
CA SER A 404 5.25 -17.71 -3.68
C SER A 404 5.38 -18.01 -5.17
N ALA A 405 4.25 -18.26 -5.82
CA ALA A 405 4.18 -18.51 -7.25
C ALA A 405 3.02 -17.72 -7.86
N LYS A 406 3.20 -17.23 -9.09
CA LYS A 406 2.25 -16.37 -9.78
C LYS A 406 1.86 -16.93 -11.15
N GLY A 407 0.56 -17.00 -11.40
CA GLY A 407 -0.05 -17.13 -12.72
C GLY A 407 -0.66 -15.80 -13.15
N GLY A 408 -1.97 -15.71 -13.22
CA GLY A 408 -2.71 -14.49 -13.53
C GLY A 408 -2.63 -14.06 -15.01
N ASN A 409 -2.59 -12.76 -15.23
CA ASN A 409 -2.56 -12.16 -16.56
C ASN A 409 -1.68 -10.89 -16.58
N ASN A 410 -1.39 -10.39 -17.79
CA ASN A 410 -0.54 -9.20 -17.96
C ASN A 410 -1.35 -7.89 -18.15
N ALA A 411 -2.47 -7.75 -17.41
CA ALA A 411 -3.31 -6.54 -17.45
C ALA A 411 -3.78 -6.11 -16.05
N GLU A 412 -3.07 -6.47 -15.01
CA GLU A 412 -3.37 -6.06 -13.64
C GLU A 412 -3.03 -4.58 -13.40
N ASN A 413 -3.55 -4.01 -12.32
CA ASN A 413 -3.12 -2.68 -11.86
C ASN A 413 -1.62 -2.69 -11.53
N HIS A 414 -0.90 -1.66 -11.94
CA HIS A 414 0.57 -1.60 -11.78
C HIS A 414 1.29 -2.81 -12.38
N ASN A 415 0.78 -3.31 -13.48
CA ASN A 415 1.20 -4.56 -14.11
C ASN A 415 2.67 -4.60 -14.48
N HIS A 416 3.28 -5.77 -14.24
CA HIS A 416 4.50 -6.25 -14.91
C HIS A 416 4.14 -7.45 -15.78
N ASN A 417 4.87 -7.64 -16.87
CA ASN A 417 4.72 -8.83 -17.71
C ASN A 417 5.50 -9.98 -17.07
N ASP A 418 4.87 -10.69 -16.15
CA ASP A 418 5.54 -11.58 -15.20
C ASP A 418 4.77 -12.87 -14.90
N ILE A 419 3.97 -13.35 -15.84
CA ILE A 419 3.25 -14.63 -15.68
C ILE A 419 4.26 -15.76 -15.49
N GLY A 420 4.08 -16.54 -14.44
CA GLY A 420 5.01 -17.61 -14.07
C GLY A 420 6.12 -17.16 -13.10
N SER A 421 6.13 -15.89 -12.69
CA SER A 421 7.06 -15.39 -11.68
C SER A 421 6.88 -16.09 -10.33
N TYR A 422 7.89 -16.02 -9.50
CA TYR A 422 7.89 -16.63 -8.17
C TYR A 422 8.89 -15.92 -7.25
N ALA A 423 8.81 -16.24 -5.97
CA ALA A 423 9.77 -15.81 -4.97
C ALA A 423 10.07 -16.94 -3.99
N VAL A 424 11.31 -17.02 -3.54
CA VAL A 424 11.78 -18.03 -2.58
C VAL A 424 12.49 -17.31 -1.44
N ALA A 425 11.99 -17.50 -0.23
CA ALA A 425 12.53 -16.89 0.98
C ALA A 425 13.22 -17.92 1.86
N LEU A 426 14.37 -17.53 2.40
CA LEU A 426 15.07 -18.20 3.48
C LEU A 426 15.25 -17.20 4.63
N GLY A 427 14.70 -17.51 5.81
CA GLY A 427 14.71 -16.57 6.92
C GLY A 427 14.11 -15.22 6.53
N LYS A 428 14.88 -14.16 6.66
CA LYS A 428 14.46 -12.79 6.29
C LYS A 428 14.89 -12.35 4.88
N CYS A 429 15.46 -13.26 4.11
CA CYS A 429 15.98 -12.98 2.77
C CYS A 429 15.08 -13.55 1.68
N THR A 430 14.77 -12.76 0.66
CA THR A 430 14.32 -13.29 -0.63
C THR A 430 15.55 -13.71 -1.42
N MET A 431 15.81 -15.02 -1.49
CA MET A 431 17.00 -15.56 -2.14
C MET A 431 16.91 -15.51 -3.66
N VAL A 432 15.75 -15.86 -4.19
CA VAL A 432 15.46 -15.90 -5.62
C VAL A 432 14.06 -15.36 -5.83
N GLY A 433 13.85 -14.70 -6.94
CA GLY A 433 12.52 -14.40 -7.40
C GLY A 433 12.32 -12.94 -7.77
N ASP A 434 11.06 -12.59 -7.90
CA ASP A 434 10.64 -11.27 -8.33
C ASP A 434 11.23 -10.17 -7.45
N GLN A 435 11.76 -9.13 -8.09
CA GLN A 435 12.42 -8.00 -7.42
C GLN A 435 11.51 -6.78 -7.31
N GLY A 436 10.31 -6.86 -7.89
CA GLY A 436 9.30 -5.81 -7.79
C GLY A 436 9.56 -4.59 -8.63
N GLY A 437 8.98 -3.49 -8.19
CA GLY A 437 9.03 -2.21 -8.89
C GLY A 437 10.24 -1.34 -8.54
N PRO A 438 10.41 -0.22 -9.26
CA PRO A 438 11.51 0.72 -9.01
C PRO A 438 11.28 1.52 -7.73
N PHE A 439 12.36 2.08 -7.19
CA PHE A 439 12.29 2.98 -6.03
C PHE A 439 11.51 4.27 -6.35
N SER A 440 11.70 4.79 -7.58
CA SER A 440 10.93 5.91 -8.11
C SER A 440 10.57 5.67 -9.56
N TYR A 441 9.41 6.15 -9.99
CA TYR A 441 8.94 5.96 -11.35
C TYR A 441 9.58 6.95 -12.32
N PRO A 442 10.20 6.47 -13.43
CA PRO A 442 10.51 7.34 -14.57
C PRO A 442 9.22 7.96 -15.14
N GLY A 443 9.37 9.11 -15.82
CA GLY A 443 8.21 9.89 -16.30
C GLY A 443 7.26 9.17 -17.27
N ASP A 444 7.78 8.19 -18.01
CA ASP A 444 7.04 7.38 -18.99
C ASP A 444 6.80 5.93 -18.55
N TYR A 445 7.00 5.65 -17.26
CA TYR A 445 6.91 4.29 -16.71
C TYR A 445 5.53 3.64 -16.88
N PHE A 446 4.48 4.43 -16.96
CA PHE A 446 3.10 3.96 -17.15
C PHE A 446 2.61 4.03 -18.60
N SER A 447 3.49 4.32 -19.56
CA SER A 447 3.15 4.28 -20.97
C SER A 447 2.95 2.84 -21.47
N ALA A 448 2.27 2.67 -22.60
CA ALA A 448 2.05 1.37 -23.21
C ALA A 448 3.37 0.68 -23.62
N GLU A 449 4.38 1.46 -23.95
CA GLU A 449 5.71 1.00 -24.38
C GLU A 449 6.66 0.70 -23.20
N ALA A 450 6.27 1.04 -21.98
CA ALA A 450 7.12 0.87 -20.80
C ALA A 450 7.63 -0.57 -20.58
N PRO A 451 6.83 -1.64 -20.80
CA PRO A 451 7.33 -3.02 -20.67
C PRO A 451 8.45 -3.39 -21.66
N GLU A 452 8.49 -2.74 -22.81
CA GLU A 452 9.57 -2.94 -23.80
C GLU A 452 10.81 -2.12 -23.44
N LYS A 453 10.61 -0.95 -22.84
CA LYS A 453 11.67 -0.01 -22.47
C LYS A 453 12.36 -0.38 -21.16
N TYR A 454 11.59 -0.79 -20.14
CA TYR A 454 12.09 -1.07 -18.80
C TYR A 454 12.09 -2.57 -18.52
N LYS A 455 13.28 -3.17 -18.42
CA LYS A 455 13.44 -4.60 -18.14
C LYS A 455 12.75 -5.05 -16.84
N ILE A 456 12.69 -4.17 -15.85
CA ILE A 456 11.99 -4.45 -14.58
C ILE A 456 10.47 -4.57 -14.77
N LYS A 457 9.90 -3.93 -15.78
CA LYS A 457 8.46 -3.97 -16.09
C LYS A 457 8.11 -5.03 -17.14
N GLY A 458 9.01 -5.26 -18.08
CA GLY A 458 8.94 -6.36 -19.04
C GLY A 458 9.39 -7.67 -18.44
N SER A 459 9.07 -8.79 -19.10
CA SER A 459 9.33 -10.13 -18.55
C SER A 459 10.81 -10.51 -18.48
N PHE A 460 11.68 -9.80 -19.18
CA PHE A 460 13.12 -10.08 -19.12
C PHE A 460 13.69 -9.86 -17.70
N GLY A 461 13.20 -8.91 -16.96
CA GLY A 461 13.63 -8.63 -15.59
C GLY A 461 13.03 -9.55 -14.52
N HIS A 462 12.26 -10.56 -14.90
CA HIS A 462 11.58 -11.49 -14.02
C HIS A 462 12.11 -12.93 -14.19
N PRO A 463 11.88 -13.84 -13.21
CA PRO A 463 12.34 -15.23 -13.29
C PRO A 463 11.43 -16.07 -14.19
N VAL A 464 11.30 -15.67 -15.44
CA VAL A 464 10.42 -16.28 -16.45
C VAL A 464 11.17 -16.49 -17.77
N PRO A 465 10.68 -17.38 -18.64
CA PRO A 465 11.36 -17.69 -19.89
C PRO A 465 11.44 -16.56 -20.90
N VAL A 466 12.47 -16.63 -21.72
CA VAL A 466 12.56 -16.04 -23.06
C VAL A 466 12.42 -17.18 -24.07
N VAL A 467 11.43 -17.10 -24.95
CA VAL A 467 11.06 -18.15 -25.87
C VAL A 467 11.33 -17.70 -27.29
N ASP A 468 12.27 -18.38 -27.95
CA ASP A 468 12.75 -18.05 -29.31
C ASP A 468 13.14 -16.56 -29.45
N GLY A 469 13.82 -16.04 -28.43
CA GLY A 469 14.24 -14.64 -28.33
C GLY A 469 13.14 -13.64 -27.98
N LYS A 470 11.93 -14.09 -27.65
CA LYS A 470 10.80 -13.22 -27.30
C LYS A 470 10.45 -13.26 -25.83
N THR A 471 10.12 -12.09 -25.31
CA THR A 471 9.58 -11.87 -23.97
C THR A 471 8.05 -11.92 -23.99
N GLN A 472 7.42 -11.84 -22.82
CA GLN A 472 5.96 -11.88 -22.71
C GLN A 472 5.28 -10.64 -23.29
N SER A 473 4.11 -10.85 -23.87
CA SER A 473 3.22 -9.79 -24.36
C SER A 473 2.43 -9.14 -23.22
N SER A 474 2.11 -7.87 -23.39
CA SER A 474 1.19 -7.14 -22.50
C SER A 474 -0.26 -7.49 -22.83
N GLY A 475 -1.15 -7.22 -21.87
CA GLY A 475 -2.60 -7.31 -22.03
C GLY A 475 -3.21 -8.59 -21.46
N ALA A 476 -4.53 -8.57 -21.31
CA ALA A 476 -5.30 -9.63 -20.64
C ALA A 476 -5.33 -10.97 -21.40
N LYS A 477 -5.03 -10.96 -22.71
CA LYS A 477 -4.94 -12.18 -23.52
C LYS A 477 -3.71 -13.01 -23.14
N ALA A 478 -2.64 -12.36 -22.69
CA ALA A 478 -1.50 -13.02 -22.06
C ALA A 478 -1.91 -13.44 -20.65
N SER A 479 -2.19 -14.72 -20.48
CA SER A 479 -2.76 -15.24 -19.24
C SER A 479 -2.30 -16.68 -18.97
N ALA A 480 -2.37 -17.07 -17.69
CA ALA A 480 -2.14 -18.44 -17.26
C ALA A 480 -3.47 -19.18 -17.10
N ILE A 481 -3.49 -20.45 -17.52
CA ILE A 481 -4.57 -21.39 -17.27
C ILE A 481 -4.06 -22.40 -16.26
N VAL A 482 -4.76 -22.55 -15.13
CA VAL A 482 -4.41 -23.55 -14.13
C VAL A 482 -4.79 -24.94 -14.64
N LEU A 483 -3.80 -25.79 -14.85
CA LEU A 483 -3.99 -27.18 -15.30
C LEU A 483 -4.15 -28.14 -14.12
N LYS A 484 -3.39 -27.90 -13.04
CA LYS A 484 -3.39 -28.77 -11.87
C LYS A 484 -3.11 -27.96 -10.62
N LYS A 485 -3.86 -28.25 -9.57
CA LYS A 485 -3.72 -27.63 -8.25
C LYS A 485 -3.91 -28.71 -7.19
N GLU A 486 -2.84 -29.09 -6.52
CA GLU A 486 -2.88 -30.09 -5.44
C GLU A 486 -2.17 -29.53 -4.22
N PHE A 487 -2.91 -29.23 -3.19
CA PHE A 487 -2.39 -28.68 -1.94
C PHE A 487 -2.59 -29.66 -0.81
N THR A 488 -1.49 -30.03 -0.14
CA THR A 488 -1.48 -30.95 0.99
C THR A 488 -0.66 -30.37 2.14
N ASP A 489 -0.68 -31.05 3.30
CA ASP A 489 0.16 -30.63 4.44
C ASP A 489 1.65 -30.83 4.17
N VAL A 490 2.01 -31.74 3.28
CA VAL A 490 3.40 -32.06 2.93
C VAL A 490 3.87 -31.26 1.72
N LYS A 491 3.04 -31.15 0.69
CA LYS A 491 3.46 -30.65 -0.62
C LYS A 491 2.36 -29.85 -1.29
N ASP A 492 2.74 -28.73 -1.89
CA ASP A 492 1.86 -27.95 -2.76
C ASP A 492 2.38 -28.00 -4.20
N LEU A 493 1.45 -28.31 -5.12
CA LEU A 493 1.70 -28.34 -6.56
C LEU A 493 0.74 -27.40 -7.27
N LEU A 494 1.28 -26.56 -8.15
CA LEU A 494 0.54 -25.69 -9.05
C LEU A 494 1.14 -25.79 -10.45
N SER A 495 0.34 -26.19 -11.42
CA SER A 495 0.74 -26.27 -12.83
C SER A 495 -0.09 -25.31 -13.67
N ILE A 496 0.58 -24.51 -14.48
CA ILE A 496 -0.04 -23.49 -15.34
C ILE A 496 0.39 -23.65 -16.79
N ASP A 497 -0.56 -23.50 -17.70
CA ASP A 497 -0.30 -23.25 -19.12
C ASP A 497 -0.26 -21.75 -19.35
N TYR A 498 0.88 -21.22 -19.79
CA TYR A 498 1.06 -19.79 -20.08
C TYR A 498 1.57 -19.54 -21.50
N THR A 499 1.23 -20.44 -22.41
CA THR A 499 1.55 -20.35 -23.83
C THR A 499 1.13 -18.99 -24.42
N SER A 500 -0.06 -18.50 -24.05
CA SER A 500 -0.61 -17.23 -24.55
C SER A 500 0.19 -15.99 -24.18
N ALA A 501 1.09 -16.10 -23.20
CA ALA A 501 1.96 -14.99 -22.81
C ALA A 501 3.02 -14.68 -23.86
N TYR A 502 3.34 -15.62 -24.73
CA TYR A 502 4.40 -15.49 -25.73
C TYR A 502 3.84 -15.48 -27.16
N SER A 503 4.16 -14.42 -27.91
CA SER A 503 3.80 -14.28 -29.34
C SER A 503 4.81 -15.00 -30.22
N THR A 504 5.11 -16.27 -29.93
CA THR A 504 6.04 -17.10 -30.70
C THR A 504 5.23 -18.06 -31.57
N PRO A 505 5.16 -17.85 -32.91
CA PRO A 505 4.30 -18.63 -33.77
C PRO A 505 4.58 -20.14 -33.75
N SER A 506 5.83 -20.52 -33.52
CA SER A 506 6.25 -21.91 -33.47
C SER A 506 5.93 -22.61 -32.17
N LEU A 507 5.58 -21.86 -31.09
CA LEU A 507 5.28 -22.44 -29.78
C LEU A 507 3.85 -23.01 -29.77
N ASP A 508 3.72 -24.31 -29.54
CA ASP A 508 2.44 -24.99 -29.43
C ASP A 508 1.95 -24.99 -27.98
N LYS A 509 2.84 -25.29 -27.03
CA LYS A 509 2.49 -25.37 -25.60
C LYS A 509 3.67 -25.04 -24.70
N LEU A 510 3.41 -24.28 -23.65
CA LEU A 510 4.37 -23.98 -22.58
C LEU A 510 3.66 -24.12 -21.23
N VAL A 511 4.17 -25.03 -20.41
CA VAL A 511 3.63 -25.34 -19.08
C VAL A 511 4.71 -25.16 -18.04
N ARG A 512 4.40 -24.42 -16.96
CA ARG A 512 5.23 -24.31 -15.76
C ARG A 512 4.58 -25.03 -14.61
N THR A 513 5.34 -25.87 -13.93
CA THR A 513 4.89 -26.57 -12.71
C THR A 513 5.75 -26.13 -11.53
N PHE A 514 5.08 -25.65 -10.49
CA PHE A 514 5.67 -25.33 -9.21
C PHE A 514 5.38 -26.45 -8.23
N VAL A 515 6.42 -26.91 -7.52
CA VAL A 515 6.27 -27.91 -6.45
C VAL A 515 7.02 -27.42 -5.22
N TYR A 516 6.28 -27.14 -4.16
CA TYR A 516 6.84 -26.81 -2.84
C TYR A 516 6.70 -28.01 -1.92
N ASP A 517 7.82 -28.52 -1.45
CA ASP A 517 7.88 -29.68 -0.54
C ASP A 517 8.35 -29.20 0.84
N ARG A 518 7.53 -29.49 1.88
CA ARG A 518 7.81 -29.08 3.27
C ARG A 518 8.64 -30.08 4.04
N GLN A 519 8.99 -31.20 3.43
CA GLN A 519 9.77 -32.23 4.10
C GLN A 519 11.21 -31.76 4.36
N GLU A 520 11.77 -32.20 5.49
CA GLU A 520 13.13 -31.85 5.92
C GLU A 520 13.35 -30.32 5.98
N LYS A 521 14.33 -29.80 5.27
CA LYS A 521 14.63 -28.36 5.17
C LYS A 521 13.79 -27.62 4.14
N GLY A 522 12.99 -28.35 3.37
CA GLY A 522 12.18 -27.83 2.29
C GLY A 522 12.88 -27.79 0.94
N SER A 523 12.09 -27.86 -0.12
CA SER A 523 12.57 -27.65 -1.49
C SER A 523 11.51 -26.96 -2.32
N PHE A 524 11.96 -26.23 -3.33
CA PHE A 524 11.08 -25.63 -4.35
C PHE A 524 11.56 -25.98 -5.73
N THR A 525 10.66 -26.53 -6.56
CA THR A 525 10.96 -26.91 -7.94
C THR A 525 10.11 -26.06 -8.89
N VAL A 526 10.77 -25.48 -9.87
CA VAL A 526 10.15 -24.73 -10.98
C VAL A 526 10.54 -25.42 -12.26
N GLY A 527 9.60 -26.08 -12.91
CA GLY A 527 9.82 -26.84 -14.15
C GLY A 527 9.05 -26.25 -15.32
N ASP A 528 9.76 -25.92 -16.40
CA ASP A 528 9.16 -25.53 -17.67
C ASP A 528 9.25 -26.69 -18.66
N GLU A 529 8.15 -26.95 -19.36
CA GLU A 529 8.05 -27.94 -20.43
C GLU A 529 7.37 -27.31 -21.64
N PHE A 530 7.96 -27.46 -22.81
CA PHE A 530 7.42 -26.89 -24.04
C PHE A 530 7.36 -27.89 -25.18
N THR A 531 6.43 -27.63 -26.10
CA THR A 531 6.34 -28.24 -27.42
C THR A 531 6.18 -27.15 -28.47
N ALA A 532 6.77 -27.39 -29.65
CA ALA A 532 6.76 -26.46 -30.78
C ALA A 532 6.65 -27.20 -32.10
N ASN A 533 6.16 -26.53 -33.15
CA ASN A 533 6.03 -27.09 -34.48
C ASN A 533 7.29 -26.91 -35.33
N ALA A 534 8.27 -26.13 -34.87
CA ALA A 534 9.61 -25.96 -35.43
C ALA A 534 10.61 -25.84 -34.28
N PRO A 535 11.90 -26.15 -34.48
CA PRO A 535 12.92 -25.97 -33.46
C PRO A 535 12.99 -24.52 -32.97
N ILE A 536 12.96 -24.32 -31.67
CA ILE A 536 13.04 -23.00 -31.00
C ILE A 536 14.16 -22.96 -29.97
N ARG A 537 14.65 -21.77 -29.70
CA ARG A 537 15.52 -21.49 -28.55
C ARG A 537 14.68 -21.36 -27.29
N PHE A 538 15.13 -21.93 -26.19
CA PHE A 538 14.45 -21.84 -24.92
C PHE A 538 15.41 -21.48 -23.78
N GLU A 539 15.12 -20.41 -23.08
CA GLU A 539 15.86 -19.95 -21.93
C GLU A 539 14.89 -19.68 -20.76
N THR A 540 15.17 -20.24 -19.59
CA THR A 540 14.57 -19.78 -18.35
C THR A 540 15.54 -18.88 -17.59
N ALA A 541 15.12 -18.33 -16.47
CA ALA A 541 15.96 -17.44 -15.68
C ALA A 541 15.65 -17.55 -14.19
N ILE A 542 16.65 -17.18 -13.39
CA ILE A 542 16.45 -16.77 -11.98
C ILE A 542 16.87 -15.30 -11.84
N THR A 543 16.22 -14.60 -10.94
CA THR A 543 16.55 -13.22 -10.56
C THR A 543 16.92 -13.19 -9.09
N THR A 544 18.01 -12.51 -8.73
CA THR A 544 18.53 -12.53 -7.37
C THR A 544 19.43 -11.33 -7.07
N GLN A 545 19.41 -10.88 -5.81
CA GLN A 545 20.40 -9.95 -5.27
C GLN A 545 21.59 -10.68 -4.62
N ALA A 546 21.49 -11.99 -4.42
CA ALA A 546 22.56 -12.80 -3.86
C ALA A 546 23.79 -12.86 -4.77
N ASN A 547 24.94 -13.11 -4.18
CA ASN A 547 26.12 -13.53 -4.93
C ASN A 547 25.87 -14.92 -5.48
N TRP A 548 26.33 -15.19 -6.71
CA TRP A 548 26.12 -16.46 -7.35
C TRP A 548 27.41 -17.04 -7.91
N LYS A 549 27.47 -18.35 -7.96
CA LYS A 549 28.61 -19.11 -8.46
C LYS A 549 28.13 -20.36 -9.19
N ILE A 550 28.72 -20.64 -10.34
CA ILE A 550 28.56 -21.92 -11.04
C ILE A 550 29.43 -22.94 -10.30
N ILE A 551 28.82 -24.01 -9.81
CA ILE A 551 29.54 -25.13 -9.17
C ILE A 551 29.96 -26.14 -10.25
N ASP A 552 29.02 -26.49 -11.11
CA ASP A 552 29.20 -27.35 -12.27
C ASP A 552 28.09 -27.09 -13.30
N ASP A 553 28.02 -27.91 -14.36
CA ASP A 553 27.05 -27.71 -15.44
C ASP A 553 25.58 -27.80 -15.02
N THR A 554 25.30 -28.33 -13.81
CA THR A 554 23.94 -28.58 -13.30
C THR A 554 23.67 -27.96 -11.92
N HIS A 555 24.64 -27.23 -11.36
CA HIS A 555 24.48 -26.68 -10.02
C HIS A 555 24.98 -25.24 -9.92
N LEU A 556 24.14 -24.39 -9.32
CA LEU A 556 24.48 -23.03 -8.92
C LEU A 556 24.44 -22.90 -7.40
N LEU A 557 25.30 -22.06 -6.86
CA LEU A 557 25.30 -21.66 -5.45
C LEU A 557 24.94 -20.18 -5.37
N LEU A 558 23.96 -19.86 -4.55
CA LEU A 558 23.58 -18.49 -4.19
C LEU A 558 23.92 -18.23 -2.74
N THR A 559 24.55 -17.09 -2.45
CA THR A 559 25.02 -16.72 -1.11
C THR A 559 24.65 -15.28 -0.79
N THR A 560 24.03 -15.08 0.38
CA THR A 560 23.90 -13.78 1.04
C THR A 560 24.82 -13.75 2.26
N GLY A 561 24.81 -12.67 3.05
CA GLY A 561 25.56 -12.61 4.31
C GLY A 561 25.15 -13.66 5.34
N THR A 562 23.91 -14.19 5.26
CA THR A 562 23.33 -15.08 6.27
C THR A 562 22.83 -16.42 5.72
N GLU A 563 22.58 -16.51 4.41
CA GLU A 563 21.91 -17.67 3.83
C GLU A 563 22.64 -18.21 2.60
N GLN A 564 22.53 -19.51 2.39
CA GLN A 564 23.02 -20.18 1.19
C GLN A 564 21.96 -21.08 0.57
N MET A 565 21.89 -21.09 -0.75
CA MET A 565 20.95 -21.89 -1.52
C MET A 565 21.67 -22.57 -2.69
N THR A 566 21.36 -23.84 -2.89
CA THR A 566 21.79 -24.60 -4.09
C THR A 566 20.63 -24.66 -5.06
N VAL A 567 20.90 -24.36 -6.33
CA VAL A 567 19.97 -24.58 -7.44
C VAL A 567 20.48 -25.74 -8.28
N THR A 568 19.71 -26.82 -8.34
CA THR A 568 19.99 -28.00 -9.16
C THR A 568 19.20 -27.90 -10.45
N ILE A 569 19.85 -28.10 -11.57
CA ILE A 569 19.27 -27.97 -12.90
C ILE A 569 19.17 -29.32 -13.57
N GLU A 570 17.95 -29.71 -13.94
CA GLU A 570 17.67 -30.85 -14.81
C GLU A 570 17.07 -30.31 -16.10
N ALA A 571 17.57 -30.80 -17.24
CA ALA A 571 17.12 -30.30 -18.53
C ALA A 571 17.13 -31.42 -19.59
N SER A 572 16.39 -31.23 -20.67
CA SER A 572 16.31 -32.15 -21.82
C SER A 572 17.59 -32.17 -22.66
N GLY A 573 18.51 -31.26 -22.43
CA GLY A 573 19.80 -31.14 -23.07
C GLY A 573 20.80 -30.37 -22.25
N LYS A 574 21.99 -30.13 -22.77
CA LYS A 574 23.02 -29.31 -22.13
C LYS A 574 22.54 -27.86 -22.02
N VAL A 575 22.88 -27.19 -20.92
CA VAL A 575 22.53 -25.80 -20.67
C VAL A 575 23.75 -24.90 -20.71
N ALA A 576 23.52 -23.63 -21.03
CA ALA A 576 24.47 -22.54 -20.94
C ALA A 576 23.93 -21.48 -19.97
N PHE A 577 24.84 -20.78 -19.30
CA PHE A 577 24.52 -19.71 -18.35
C PHE A 577 24.92 -18.36 -18.94
N THR A 578 24.04 -17.37 -18.72
CA THR A 578 24.31 -15.96 -18.96
C THR A 578 23.99 -15.17 -17.72
N SER A 579 24.50 -13.97 -17.60
CA SER A 579 24.15 -13.09 -16.49
C SER A 579 24.12 -11.64 -16.94
N GLU A 580 23.15 -10.91 -16.42
CA GLU A 580 22.99 -9.48 -16.66
C GLU A 580 22.56 -8.79 -15.37
N THR A 581 23.17 -7.65 -15.07
CA THR A 581 22.73 -6.78 -13.97
C THR A 581 21.62 -5.89 -14.46
N ILE A 582 20.49 -5.91 -13.74
CA ILE A 582 19.32 -5.07 -14.01
C ILE A 582 19.38 -3.84 -13.08
N GLU A 583 19.52 -2.68 -13.67
CA GLU A 583 19.63 -1.39 -12.97
C GLU A 583 18.48 -0.49 -13.39
N VAL A 584 17.51 -0.26 -12.52
CA VAL A 584 16.42 0.72 -12.71
C VAL A 584 15.98 1.26 -11.37
N ASN A 585 16.62 2.31 -10.86
CA ASN A 585 16.22 3.04 -9.65
C ASN A 585 15.78 2.18 -8.46
N SER A 586 16.18 0.91 -8.43
CA SER A 586 15.91 -0.06 -7.35
C SER A 586 17.25 -0.69 -6.97
N PRO A 587 17.37 -1.41 -5.85
CA PRO A 587 18.58 -2.16 -5.64
C PRO A 587 18.87 -3.01 -6.88
N ALA A 588 20.07 -2.86 -7.47
CA ALA A 588 20.47 -3.64 -8.63
C ALA A 588 20.40 -5.12 -8.31
N TYR A 589 19.91 -5.92 -9.24
CA TYR A 589 19.84 -7.37 -9.10
C TYR A 589 20.34 -8.05 -10.38
N LYS A 590 20.60 -9.33 -10.30
CA LYS A 590 21.09 -10.10 -11.42
C LYS A 590 20.00 -10.99 -11.98
N ARG A 591 19.92 -11.02 -13.31
CA ARG A 591 19.21 -12.03 -14.06
C ARG A 591 20.21 -13.07 -14.55
N ILE A 592 20.04 -14.31 -14.14
CA ILE A 592 20.86 -15.43 -14.56
C ILE A 592 20.01 -16.24 -15.54
N GLY A 593 20.39 -16.19 -16.81
CA GLY A 593 19.76 -16.97 -17.88
C GLY A 593 20.28 -18.40 -17.90
N ILE A 594 19.39 -19.35 -18.08
CA ILE A 594 19.67 -20.78 -18.17
C ILE A 594 19.03 -21.27 -19.45
N SER A 595 19.85 -21.50 -20.48
CA SER A 595 19.40 -21.79 -21.85
C SER A 595 19.73 -23.21 -22.26
N LEU A 596 18.83 -23.89 -22.96
CA LEU A 596 19.19 -25.08 -23.73
C LEU A 596 20.17 -24.68 -24.84
N LYS A 597 21.31 -25.37 -24.95
CA LYS A 597 22.34 -25.06 -25.97
C LYS A 597 21.84 -25.29 -27.37
N GLU A 598 21.03 -26.32 -27.57
CA GLU A 598 20.49 -26.70 -28.87
C GLU A 598 19.01 -26.27 -28.99
N GLN A 599 18.66 -25.84 -30.21
CA GLN A 599 17.25 -25.62 -30.55
C GLN A 599 16.51 -26.96 -30.60
N SER A 600 15.25 -26.98 -30.20
CA SER A 600 14.45 -28.20 -30.15
C SER A 600 12.97 -27.89 -30.37
N LYS A 601 12.22 -28.91 -30.84
CA LYS A 601 10.75 -28.87 -30.94
C LYS A 601 10.06 -29.19 -29.63
N ASP A 602 10.75 -29.83 -28.71
CA ASP A 602 10.29 -30.12 -27.39
C ASP A 602 11.45 -30.05 -26.39
N GLY A 603 11.17 -29.84 -25.17
CA GLY A 603 12.19 -29.80 -24.13
C GLY A 603 11.66 -29.38 -22.80
N TYR A 604 12.54 -29.44 -21.81
CA TYR A 604 12.25 -28.99 -20.46
C TYR A 604 13.49 -28.46 -19.76
N ILE A 605 13.29 -27.56 -18.81
CA ILE A 605 14.26 -27.15 -17.80
C ILE A 605 13.55 -27.15 -16.44
N ARG A 606 14.13 -27.85 -15.48
CA ARG A 606 13.63 -27.93 -14.12
C ARG A 606 14.69 -27.43 -13.15
N LEU A 607 14.32 -26.45 -12.31
CA LEU A 607 15.17 -25.88 -11.28
C LEU A 607 14.67 -26.34 -9.91
N THR A 608 15.53 -26.96 -9.12
CA THR A 608 15.22 -27.35 -7.73
C THR A 608 16.10 -26.58 -6.78
N MET A 609 15.46 -25.83 -5.88
CA MET A 609 16.09 -24.93 -4.91
C MET A 609 16.03 -25.54 -3.51
N ARG A 610 17.19 -25.61 -2.84
CA ARG A 610 17.32 -26.14 -1.48
C ARG A 610 18.28 -25.29 -0.68
N THR A 611 18.02 -25.21 0.61
CA THR A 611 19.00 -24.66 1.56
C THR A 611 20.26 -25.50 1.54
N LYS A 612 21.43 -24.86 1.39
CA LYS A 612 22.70 -25.55 1.57
C LYS A 612 22.99 -25.65 3.07
N GLN A 613 23.26 -26.85 3.55
CA GLN A 613 23.81 -27.03 4.89
C GLN A 613 25.27 -26.59 4.90
N LEU A 614 25.64 -25.76 5.87
CA LEU A 614 27.04 -25.40 6.16
C LEU A 614 27.76 -26.57 6.79
#